data_7bf9831705183ecdff72bbc9677e50cb
#
_entry.id   7bf9831705183ecdff72bbc9677e50cb
#
_cell.length_a   1.000
_cell.length_b   1.000
_cell.length_c   1.000
_cell.angle_alpha   90.00
_cell.angle_beta   90.00
_cell.angle_gamma   90.00
#
_symmetry.space_group_name_H-M   'P 1'
#
loop_
_entity.id
_entity.type
_entity.pdbx_description
1 polymer ?
#
loop_
_entity_poly.entity_id
_entity_poly.type
_entity_poly.pdbx_seq_one_letter_code
_entity_poly.pdbx_strand_id
1 'polypeptide(L)'
;MKSTTRLLVGGAFVVGFGLGWAVKGDRGVVEAQAPHKPFMMQRVYTGTDGRSHVEAIELNAKSVMEKITGARVSVSQPGSFSDYHVGPERRYIINLTGGGQLQVAEGKVDLPVGSIEYIDDLTGKGHTTANVGTEPRVSIWLQFADQQQVIGPVGNKK
;
A
#
# COMPACT_ATOMS: atom_id res chain seq x y z
N MET A 1 58.01 4.47 -70.79
CA MET A 1 58.13 5.35 -69.65
C MET A 1 56.86 5.28 -68.87
N LYS A 2 56.81 4.48 -67.77
CA LYS A 2 55.62 4.43 -66.83
C LYS A 2 56.16 4.65 -65.40
N SER A 3 55.83 5.78 -64.88
CA SER A 3 56.18 6.15 -63.49
C SER A 3 55.16 5.53 -62.53
N THR A 4 55.64 4.78 -61.59
CA THR A 4 54.86 4.11 -60.56
C THR A 4 55.03 4.91 -59.25
N THR A 5 54.02 5.64 -58.89
CA THR A 5 53.93 6.38 -57.61
C THR A 5 53.48 5.39 -56.55
N ARG A 6 54.30 5.06 -55.58
CA ARG A 6 53.99 4.27 -54.41
C ARG A 6 53.45 5.25 -53.32
N LEU A 7 52.22 5.08 -52.96
CA LEU A 7 51.56 5.79 -51.83
C LEU A 7 51.90 5.08 -50.53
N LEU A 8 52.68 5.71 -49.67
CA LEU A 8 52.97 5.26 -48.31
C LEU A 8 51.78 5.64 -47.44
N VAL A 9 51.03 4.62 -47.02
CA VAL A 9 50.07 4.77 -45.94
C VAL A 9 50.82 4.48 -44.64
N GLY A 10 51.34 5.53 -44.01
CA GLY A 10 51.93 5.47 -42.69
C GLY A 10 50.84 5.57 -41.60
N GLY A 11 50.87 4.66 -40.69
CA GLY A 11 49.89 4.49 -39.65
C GLY A 11 49.83 5.61 -38.62
N ALA A 12 48.66 5.87 -38.20
CA ALA A 12 48.35 6.60 -36.98
C ALA A 12 47.40 5.74 -36.12
N PHE A 13 47.95 4.67 -35.57
CA PHE A 13 47.33 3.86 -34.57
C PHE A 13 48.08 4.04 -33.26
N VAL A 14 47.90 5.14 -32.56
CA VAL A 14 48.19 5.28 -31.12
C VAL A 14 47.67 6.66 -30.66
N VAL A 15 46.44 6.84 -30.39
CA VAL A 15 45.92 7.76 -29.34
C VAL A 15 44.44 7.38 -29.09
N GLY A 16 44.23 6.38 -28.35
CA GLY A 16 42.84 5.94 -28.03
C GLY A 16 42.70 5.30 -26.65
N PHE A 17 43.79 5.13 -25.91
CA PHE A 17 43.73 4.38 -24.64
C PHE A 17 43.97 5.20 -23.36
N GLY A 18 43.95 6.49 -23.42
CA GLY A 18 44.36 7.35 -22.29
C GLY A 18 43.25 8.19 -21.62
N LEU A 19 42.00 8.26 -22.13
CA LEU A 19 40.99 9.15 -21.60
C LEU A 19 39.78 8.45 -20.95
N GLY A 20 39.79 7.14 -20.83
CA GLY A 20 38.66 6.38 -20.27
C GLY A 20 38.61 6.26 -18.74
N TRP A 21 39.55 6.79 -17.97
CA TRP A 21 39.67 6.53 -16.53
C TRP A 21 39.49 7.74 -15.61
N ALA A 22 39.04 8.85 -16.09
CA ALA A 22 38.84 10.06 -15.27
C ALA A 22 37.37 10.49 -15.12
N VAL A 23 36.39 9.65 -15.48
CA VAL A 23 35.06 9.81 -14.94
C VAL A 23 35.07 9.20 -13.54
N LYS A 24 35.55 9.95 -12.56
CA LYS A 24 35.10 9.76 -11.17
C LYS A 24 33.59 9.84 -11.22
N GLY A 25 32.92 8.68 -11.27
CA GLY A 25 31.50 8.61 -11.01
C GLY A 25 31.27 9.32 -9.69
N ASP A 26 30.64 10.46 -9.73
CA ASP A 26 30.06 11.09 -8.58
C ASP A 26 29.12 10.03 -8.02
N ARG A 27 29.61 9.27 -7.01
CA ARG A 27 28.74 8.41 -6.22
C ARG A 27 27.85 9.40 -5.49
N GLY A 28 26.73 9.75 -6.12
CA GLY A 28 25.72 10.53 -5.49
C GLY A 28 25.53 9.92 -4.10
N VAL A 29 25.90 10.68 -3.08
CA VAL A 29 25.59 10.32 -1.71
C VAL A 29 24.09 10.08 -1.73
N VAL A 30 23.67 8.81 -1.58
CA VAL A 30 22.25 8.49 -1.40
C VAL A 30 21.90 9.19 -0.11
N GLU A 31 21.32 10.36 -0.26
CA GLU A 31 20.85 11.15 0.88
C GLU A 31 19.93 10.23 1.66
N ALA A 32 20.26 9.99 2.92
CA ALA A 32 19.46 9.12 3.78
C ALA A 32 18.04 9.68 3.74
N GLN A 33 17.12 8.92 3.18
CA GLN A 33 15.72 9.33 3.12
C GLN A 33 15.26 9.73 4.52
N ALA A 34 14.65 10.91 4.62
CA ALA A 34 14.03 11.34 5.87
C ALA A 34 13.18 10.21 6.44
N PRO A 35 13.15 10.01 7.77
CA PRO A 35 12.40 8.91 8.36
C PRO A 35 10.95 8.98 7.87
N HIS A 36 10.53 7.97 7.11
CA HIS A 36 9.16 7.85 6.64
C HIS A 36 8.23 7.71 7.84
N LYS A 37 7.13 8.48 7.83
CA LYS A 37 6.05 8.25 8.79
C LYS A 37 5.59 6.79 8.62
N PRO A 38 5.44 6.02 9.72
CA PRO A 38 4.97 4.65 9.65
C PRO A 38 3.67 4.54 8.87
N PHE A 39 3.54 3.53 8.01
CA PHE A 39 2.29 3.24 7.36
C PHE A 39 1.40 2.46 8.33
N MET A 40 0.18 2.98 8.58
CA MET A 40 -0.77 2.40 9.53
C MET A 40 -1.95 1.77 8.80
N MET A 41 -2.24 0.51 9.10
CA MET A 41 -3.46 -0.17 8.72
C MET A 41 -4.50 -0.01 9.83
N GLN A 42 -5.76 0.17 9.48
CA GLN A 42 -6.87 0.29 10.43
C GLN A 42 -7.56 -1.08 10.57
N ARG A 43 -7.40 -1.76 11.72
CA ARG A 43 -8.15 -2.97 12.01
C ARG A 43 -9.46 -2.60 12.68
N VAL A 44 -10.57 -3.02 12.09
CA VAL A 44 -11.93 -2.94 12.65
C VAL A 44 -12.25 -4.27 13.30
N TYR A 45 -12.51 -4.30 14.60
CA TYR A 45 -12.71 -5.52 15.36
C TYR A 45 -13.88 -5.41 16.34
N THR A 46 -14.47 -6.55 16.71
CA THR A 46 -15.49 -6.59 17.77
C THR A 46 -14.83 -6.53 19.14
N GLY A 47 -15.21 -5.55 19.96
CA GLY A 47 -14.81 -5.46 21.36
C GLY A 47 -15.58 -6.44 22.26
N THR A 48 -15.11 -6.60 23.50
CA THR A 48 -15.81 -7.41 24.51
C THR A 48 -17.16 -6.80 24.95
N ASP A 49 -17.38 -5.54 24.63
CA ASP A 49 -18.66 -4.82 24.81
C ASP A 49 -19.65 -5.06 23.66
N GLY A 50 -19.30 -5.89 22.67
CA GLY A 50 -20.13 -6.18 21.50
C GLY A 50 -20.24 -5.06 20.47
N ARG A 51 -19.37 -4.02 20.54
CA ARG A 51 -19.33 -2.92 19.59
C ARG A 51 -18.13 -3.08 18.67
N SER A 52 -18.18 -2.48 17.48
CA SER A 52 -17.00 -2.39 16.62
C SER A 52 -16.10 -1.24 17.06
N HIS A 53 -14.81 -1.53 17.14
CA HIS A 53 -13.73 -0.65 17.51
C HIS A 53 -12.69 -0.59 16.39
N VAL A 54 -11.79 0.42 16.44
CA VAL A 54 -10.64 0.51 15.51
C VAL A 54 -9.35 0.58 16.30
N GLU A 55 -8.37 -0.19 15.84
CA GLU A 55 -6.97 -0.05 16.25
C GLU A 55 -6.07 0.18 15.03
N ALA A 56 -5.02 0.97 15.21
CA ALA A 56 -4.02 1.21 14.18
C ALA A 56 -2.86 0.21 14.33
N ILE A 57 -2.58 -0.56 13.27
CA ILE A 57 -1.49 -1.52 13.22
C ILE A 57 -0.42 -1.00 12.28
N GLU A 58 0.82 -0.88 12.77
CA GLU A 58 1.96 -0.48 11.94
C GLU A 58 2.34 -1.58 10.95
N LEU A 59 2.45 -1.21 9.67
CA LEU A 59 2.98 -2.08 8.62
C LEU A 59 4.44 -1.74 8.34
N ASN A 60 5.29 -2.73 8.42
CA ASN A 60 6.72 -2.63 8.12
C ASN A 60 7.22 -3.91 7.44
N ALA A 61 8.50 -3.98 7.09
CA ALA A 61 9.09 -5.10 6.36
C ALA A 61 9.00 -6.47 7.09
N LYS A 62 8.67 -6.48 8.38
CA LYS A 62 8.49 -7.70 9.19
C LYS A 62 7.02 -8.08 9.36
N SER A 63 6.09 -7.25 8.88
CA SER A 63 4.67 -7.52 8.99
C SER A 63 4.30 -8.76 8.18
N VAL A 64 3.61 -9.71 8.81
CA VAL A 64 3.07 -10.90 8.17
C VAL A 64 1.62 -10.63 7.81
N MET A 65 1.31 -10.72 6.51
CA MET A 65 -0.05 -10.54 6.01
C MET A 65 -0.82 -11.85 6.06
N GLU A 66 -2.14 -11.76 6.20
CA GLU A 66 -3.03 -12.93 6.16
C GLU A 66 -2.96 -13.63 4.79
N LYS A 67 -3.14 -14.95 4.78
CA LYS A 67 -3.25 -15.72 3.52
C LYS A 67 -4.55 -15.35 2.81
N ILE A 68 -4.43 -14.93 1.55
CA ILE A 68 -5.56 -14.50 0.71
C ILE A 68 -6.07 -15.68 -0.13
N THR A 69 -7.41 -15.85 -0.19
CA THR A 69 -8.09 -16.87 -1.01
C THR A 69 -8.90 -16.29 -2.14
N GLY A 70 -9.24 -15.00 -2.08
CA GLY A 70 -10.02 -14.33 -3.12
C GLY A 70 -9.75 -12.85 -3.16
N ALA A 71 -9.96 -12.26 -4.33
CA ALA A 71 -9.88 -10.82 -4.54
C ALA A 71 -11.04 -10.34 -5.41
N ARG A 72 -11.58 -9.17 -5.09
CA ARG A 72 -12.62 -8.50 -5.90
C ARG A 72 -12.47 -6.99 -5.85
N VAL A 73 -12.99 -6.32 -6.86
CA VAL A 73 -13.14 -4.87 -6.89
C VAL A 73 -14.53 -4.51 -6.39
N SER A 74 -14.61 -3.50 -5.53
CA SER A 74 -15.85 -2.88 -5.09
C SER A 74 -15.89 -1.42 -5.51
N VAL A 75 -17.06 -0.96 -5.99
CA VAL A 75 -17.29 0.42 -6.38
C VAL A 75 -18.50 0.95 -5.62
N SER A 76 -18.31 2.03 -4.87
CA SER A 76 -19.36 2.71 -4.10
C SER A 76 -19.51 4.14 -4.63
N GLN A 77 -20.73 4.52 -4.98
CA GLN A 77 -21.02 5.85 -5.53
C GLN A 77 -20.91 6.94 -4.45
N PRO A 78 -20.61 8.20 -4.84
CA PRO A 78 -20.64 9.33 -3.92
C PRO A 78 -21.96 9.39 -3.13
N GLY A 79 -21.88 9.63 -1.81
CA GLY A 79 -23.03 9.69 -0.92
C GLY A 79 -23.65 8.33 -0.55
N SER A 80 -23.09 7.20 -1.04
CA SER A 80 -23.52 5.88 -0.58
C SER A 80 -23.30 5.74 0.93
N PHE A 81 -24.28 5.12 1.59
CA PHE A 81 -24.27 4.87 3.02
C PHE A 81 -24.74 3.44 3.30
N SER A 82 -24.03 2.75 4.17
CA SER A 82 -24.47 1.48 4.76
C SER A 82 -24.65 1.69 6.25
N ASP A 83 -25.85 1.42 6.75
CA ASP A 83 -26.16 1.49 8.17
C ASP A 83 -25.41 0.39 8.95
N TYR A 84 -25.58 0.34 10.26
CA TYR A 84 -24.83 -0.60 11.12
C TYR A 84 -24.91 -2.02 10.60
N HIS A 85 -23.75 -2.56 10.30
CA HIS A 85 -23.58 -3.94 9.83
C HIS A 85 -22.23 -4.48 10.29
N VAL A 86 -22.13 -5.78 10.43
CA VAL A 86 -20.86 -6.48 10.68
C VAL A 86 -20.15 -6.78 9.37
N GLY A 87 -18.86 -6.99 9.42
CA GLY A 87 -18.13 -7.51 8.28
C GLY A 87 -18.69 -8.87 7.86
N PRO A 88 -19.07 -9.10 6.58
CA PRO A 88 -19.58 -10.40 6.16
C PRO A 88 -18.49 -11.48 6.13
N GLU A 89 -17.23 -11.07 6.12
CA GLU A 89 -16.04 -11.91 6.09
C GLU A 89 -14.80 -11.14 6.54
N ARG A 90 -13.79 -11.85 7.05
CA ARG A 90 -12.48 -11.26 7.34
C ARG A 90 -11.76 -10.97 6.03
N ARG A 91 -11.23 -9.75 5.89
CA ARG A 91 -10.57 -9.29 4.67
C ARG A 91 -9.75 -8.03 4.88
N TYR A 92 -8.85 -7.75 3.93
CA TYR A 92 -8.35 -6.40 3.72
C TYR A 92 -9.21 -5.66 2.72
N ILE A 93 -9.35 -4.35 2.91
CA ILE A 93 -9.92 -3.41 1.93
C ILE A 93 -8.86 -2.35 1.66
N ILE A 94 -8.44 -2.20 0.41
CA ILE A 94 -7.46 -1.21 -0.03
C ILE A 94 -8.19 -0.15 -0.84
N ASN A 95 -8.18 1.09 -0.36
CA ASN A 95 -8.80 2.22 -1.05
C ASN A 95 -7.92 2.72 -2.19
N LEU A 96 -8.44 2.70 -3.42
CA LEU A 96 -7.75 3.17 -4.62
C LEU A 96 -8.16 4.58 -5.03
N THR A 97 -9.46 4.90 -4.91
CA THR A 97 -10.01 6.23 -5.23
C THR A 97 -11.13 6.59 -4.26
N GLY A 98 -11.50 7.87 -4.24
CA GLY A 98 -12.56 8.38 -3.38
C GLY A 98 -12.21 8.33 -1.90
N GLY A 99 -13.11 8.79 -1.06
CA GLY A 99 -12.97 8.81 0.39
C GLY A 99 -14.06 8.02 1.08
N GLY A 100 -13.67 7.15 2.02
CA GLY A 100 -14.60 6.45 2.90
C GLY A 100 -14.57 6.99 4.31
N GLN A 101 -15.62 6.68 5.09
CA GLN A 101 -15.68 6.94 6.52
C GLN A 101 -16.41 5.79 7.21
N LEU A 102 -15.86 5.32 8.32
CA LEU A 102 -16.50 4.39 9.24
C LEU A 102 -17.03 5.13 10.46
N GLN A 103 -18.15 4.65 11.03
CA GLN A 103 -18.58 5.00 12.37
C GLN A 103 -18.43 3.76 13.26
N VAL A 104 -17.58 3.86 14.26
CA VAL A 104 -17.30 2.83 15.26
C VAL A 104 -17.56 3.35 16.67
N ALA A 105 -17.21 2.60 17.70
CA ALA A 105 -17.43 2.96 19.11
C ALA A 105 -16.76 4.29 19.48
N GLU A 106 -15.55 4.52 19.01
CA GLU A 106 -14.75 5.72 19.29
C GLU A 106 -15.19 6.95 18.49
N GLY A 107 -16.05 6.79 17.49
CA GLY A 107 -16.49 7.86 16.61
C GLY A 107 -16.21 7.56 15.14
N LYS A 108 -16.02 8.62 14.36
CA LYS A 108 -15.75 8.52 12.93
C LYS A 108 -14.28 8.32 12.63
N VAL A 109 -14.00 7.43 11.69
CA VAL A 109 -12.66 7.13 11.18
C VAL A 109 -12.63 7.34 9.68
N ASP A 110 -11.79 8.25 9.23
CA ASP A 110 -11.63 8.53 7.80
C ASP A 110 -10.75 7.48 7.11
N LEU A 111 -11.15 7.12 5.89
CA LEU A 111 -10.51 6.14 5.04
C LEU A 111 -10.06 6.82 3.73
N PRO A 112 -8.93 7.53 3.75
CA PRO A 112 -8.42 8.20 2.55
C PRO A 112 -7.94 7.20 1.50
N VAL A 113 -7.67 7.71 0.31
CA VAL A 113 -6.97 6.96 -0.76
C VAL A 113 -5.65 6.40 -0.22
N GLY A 114 -5.35 5.14 -0.53
CA GLY A 114 -4.18 4.42 -0.04
C GLY A 114 -4.35 3.82 1.35
N SER A 115 -5.45 4.07 2.08
CA SER A 115 -5.71 3.40 3.35
C SER A 115 -5.95 1.91 3.16
N ILE A 116 -5.55 1.14 4.17
CA ILE A 116 -5.85 -0.29 4.29
C ILE A 116 -6.71 -0.49 5.52
N GLU A 117 -7.87 -1.10 5.34
CA GLU A 117 -8.75 -1.57 6.38
C GLU A 117 -8.57 -3.09 6.55
N TYR A 118 -8.52 -3.54 7.79
CA TYR A 118 -8.55 -4.96 8.14
C TYR A 118 -9.89 -5.21 8.83
N ILE A 119 -10.83 -5.82 8.14
CA ILE A 119 -12.16 -6.13 8.66
C ILE A 119 -12.10 -7.42 9.44
N ASP A 120 -12.40 -7.35 10.73
CA ASP A 120 -12.37 -8.44 11.70
C ASP A 120 -13.54 -8.34 12.71
N ASP A 121 -14.56 -7.54 12.43
CA ASP A 121 -15.77 -7.36 13.24
C ASP A 121 -16.95 -8.15 12.65
N LEU A 122 -16.88 -9.50 12.73
CA LEU A 122 -17.89 -10.37 12.14
C LEU A 122 -19.13 -10.57 13.02
N THR A 123 -19.13 -10.04 14.23
CA THR A 123 -20.21 -10.19 15.22
C THR A 123 -20.50 -8.86 15.93
N GLY A 124 -21.55 -8.83 16.74
CA GLY A 124 -21.89 -7.67 17.55
C GLY A 124 -22.71 -6.63 16.78
N LYS A 125 -22.58 -5.36 17.16
CA LYS A 125 -23.36 -4.25 16.60
C LYS A 125 -22.86 -3.84 15.20
N GLY A 126 -21.60 -4.07 14.91
CA GLY A 126 -20.97 -3.66 13.64
C GLY A 126 -20.64 -2.15 13.60
N HIS A 127 -20.42 -1.69 12.39
CA HIS A 127 -20.04 -0.31 12.04
C HIS A 127 -20.92 0.22 10.89
N THR A 128 -20.95 1.53 10.69
CA THR A 128 -21.50 2.11 9.45
C THR A 128 -20.39 2.42 8.47
N THR A 129 -20.70 2.47 7.18
CA THR A 129 -19.77 2.89 6.13
C THR A 129 -20.41 3.94 5.25
N ALA A 130 -19.69 5.02 4.96
CA ALA A 130 -20.13 6.07 4.03
C ALA A 130 -19.03 6.32 2.97
N ASN A 131 -19.44 6.63 1.73
CA ASN A 131 -18.58 7.29 0.76
C ASN A 131 -18.79 8.81 0.91
N VAL A 132 -17.82 9.49 1.52
CA VAL A 132 -17.87 10.94 1.83
C VAL A 132 -17.18 11.80 0.76
N GLY A 133 -16.58 11.16 -0.25
CA GLY A 133 -15.96 11.87 -1.37
C GLY A 133 -16.95 12.32 -2.42
N THR A 134 -16.48 13.12 -3.37
CA THR A 134 -17.20 13.55 -4.57
C THR A 134 -17.02 12.60 -5.74
N GLU A 135 -16.13 11.61 -5.60
CA GLU A 135 -15.81 10.59 -6.60
C GLU A 135 -16.26 9.20 -6.13
N PRO A 136 -16.49 8.27 -7.06
CA PRO A 136 -16.71 6.88 -6.69
C PRO A 136 -15.53 6.34 -5.89
N ARG A 137 -15.83 5.70 -4.75
CA ARG A 137 -14.84 4.96 -3.99
C ARG A 137 -14.63 3.61 -4.63
N VAL A 138 -13.47 3.40 -5.22
CA VAL A 138 -13.03 2.12 -5.77
C VAL A 138 -12.07 1.48 -4.77
N SER A 139 -12.32 0.23 -4.41
CA SER A 139 -11.48 -0.51 -3.47
C SER A 139 -11.24 -1.95 -3.93
N ILE A 140 -10.10 -2.51 -3.55
CA ILE A 140 -9.80 -3.94 -3.69
C ILE A 140 -10.09 -4.61 -2.35
N TRP A 141 -10.86 -5.69 -2.38
CA TRP A 141 -11.19 -6.51 -1.24
C TRP A 141 -10.45 -7.84 -1.36
N LEU A 142 -9.67 -8.17 -0.34
CA LEU A 142 -8.80 -9.37 -0.30
C LEU A 142 -9.28 -10.28 0.83
N GLN A 143 -10.03 -11.34 0.49
CA GLN A 143 -10.62 -12.26 1.44
C GLN A 143 -9.54 -13.16 2.07
N PHE A 144 -9.60 -13.36 3.39
CA PHE A 144 -8.66 -14.23 4.10
C PHE A 144 -9.06 -15.70 4.00
N ALA A 145 -8.06 -16.59 4.06
CA ALA A 145 -8.28 -18.02 4.21
C ALA A 145 -8.85 -18.37 5.58
N ASP A 146 -8.35 -17.71 6.62
CA ASP A 146 -8.83 -17.87 7.98
C ASP A 146 -9.95 -16.85 8.27
N GLN A 147 -11.14 -17.36 8.52
CA GLN A 147 -12.32 -16.58 8.87
C GLN A 147 -12.61 -16.56 10.38
N GLN A 148 -11.69 -17.06 11.21
CA GLN A 148 -11.83 -17.00 12.66
C GLN A 148 -11.58 -15.59 13.18
N GLN A 149 -12.63 -14.94 13.65
CA GLN A 149 -12.58 -13.60 14.24
C GLN A 149 -11.76 -13.58 15.52
N VAL A 150 -10.99 -12.50 15.73
CA VAL A 150 -10.31 -12.22 17.00
C VAL A 150 -11.04 -11.09 17.73
N ILE A 151 -11.65 -11.42 18.87
CA ILE A 151 -12.33 -10.45 19.75
C ILE A 151 -11.30 -9.63 20.52
N GLY A 152 -11.51 -8.32 20.56
CA GLY A 152 -10.64 -7.37 21.25
C GLY A 152 -9.39 -6.96 20.45
N PRO A 153 -8.60 -6.03 21.00
CA PRO A 153 -7.41 -5.53 20.33
C PRO A 153 -6.30 -6.58 20.30
N VAL A 154 -5.55 -6.62 19.19
CA VAL A 154 -4.35 -7.47 19.08
C VAL A 154 -3.08 -6.70 19.45
N GLY A 155 -3.13 -5.36 19.44
CA GLY A 155 -2.01 -4.48 19.70
C GLY A 155 -0.88 -4.62 18.68
N ASN A 156 0.10 -3.75 18.76
CA ASN A 156 1.38 -3.95 18.08
C ASN A 156 2.15 -5.04 18.84
N LYS A 157 2.10 -6.29 18.39
CA LYS A 157 3.02 -7.32 18.88
C LYS A 157 4.44 -6.86 18.52
N LYS A 158 5.17 -6.39 19.54
CA LYS A 158 6.58 -6.00 19.42
C LYS A 158 7.45 -7.23 19.16
#